data_f2e62e7b29a4a4ef8a366643febf502d
#
_entry.id   f2e62e7b29a4a4ef8a366643febf502d
#
_cell.length_a   1.000
_cell.length_b   1.000
_cell.length_c   1.000
_cell.angle_alpha   90.00
_cell.angle_beta   90.00
_cell.angle_gamma   90.00
#
_symmetry.space_group_name_H-M   'P 1'
#
loop_
_entity.id
_entity.type
_entity.pdbx_description
1 polymer ?
#
loop_
_entity_poly.entity_id
_entity_poly.type
_entity_poly.pdbx_seq_one_letter_code
_entity_poly.pdbx_strand_id
1 'polypeptide(L)'
;MKHRVAIVGAGVSGLTCGGVFAERGHGTTIFSREIGQQTTSAVAAALWFPYDVEPADKAIPWALETFRTLTDLARDPSSGVSMIELRQFSRTEEIEIPDWAVPLGARRLSAVATALCRRADGTHEKRLDTAKRLQNFRNGFSLRVPLMDTTIYLDYLANRFLKANGQTTENICFEKLEDVDPKYNLVINCAGIGARELVHDAALQPHRGQVAIVPRIKDLPCAVVCDEAPLMYAIPRRNDCVFGGTNDLSDDLAVDSATTARIVAECSRTLEIEKPNVLMERVGLRPFRKSGVRLERARLNDGRTVVHNYGHGGAGFTLSWGCAAEVIALATSAGASG
;
A
#
# COMPACT_ATOMS: atom_id res chain seq x y z
N MET A 1 11.51 23.21 17.56
CA MET A 1 12.97 23.00 17.27
C MET A 1 13.13 22.29 15.93
N LYS A 2 14.19 22.60 15.17
CA LYS A 2 14.55 21.84 13.98
C LYS A 2 15.34 20.60 14.37
N HIS A 3 14.92 19.42 13.94
CA HIS A 3 15.62 18.15 14.17
C HIS A 3 16.54 17.83 12.99
N ARG A 4 17.59 17.07 13.27
CA ARG A 4 18.27 16.25 12.27
C ARG A 4 17.68 14.86 12.35
N VAL A 5 16.98 14.45 11.29
CA VAL A 5 16.15 13.25 11.26
C VAL A 5 16.80 12.20 10.39
N ALA A 6 17.02 11.02 10.93
CA ALA A 6 17.35 9.82 10.16
C ALA A 6 16.10 8.97 9.99
N ILE A 7 15.80 8.59 8.76
CA ILE A 7 14.73 7.64 8.45
C ILE A 7 15.36 6.37 7.92
N VAL A 8 15.01 5.23 8.51
CA VAL A 8 15.50 3.92 8.11
C VAL A 8 14.43 3.23 7.27
N GLY A 9 14.73 3.06 5.97
CA GLY A 9 13.84 2.48 4.96
C GLY A 9 13.30 3.49 3.96
N ALA A 10 13.35 3.14 2.66
CA ALA A 10 12.92 3.97 1.52
C ALA A 10 11.67 3.41 0.81
N GLY A 11 10.87 2.60 1.48
CA GLY A 11 9.53 2.23 1.02
C GLY A 11 8.54 3.40 1.15
N VAL A 12 7.27 3.16 0.80
CA VAL A 12 6.23 4.21 0.84
C VAL A 12 6.15 4.91 2.20
N SER A 13 6.26 4.19 3.33
CA SER A 13 6.22 4.80 4.67
C SER A 13 7.40 5.73 4.91
N GLY A 14 8.62 5.32 4.54
CA GLY A 14 9.82 6.14 4.72
C GLY A 14 9.86 7.34 3.81
N LEU A 15 9.48 7.20 2.54
CA LEU A 15 9.40 8.32 1.60
C LEU A 15 8.33 9.34 2.02
N THR A 16 7.17 8.88 2.49
CA THR A 16 6.11 9.78 2.96
C THR A 16 6.55 10.52 4.22
N CYS A 17 7.13 9.84 5.22
CA CYS A 17 7.70 10.49 6.40
C CYS A 17 8.81 11.48 6.02
N GLY A 18 9.71 11.06 5.13
CA GLY A 18 10.81 11.91 4.64
C GLY A 18 10.31 13.21 4.05
N GLY A 19 9.35 13.15 3.13
CA GLY A 19 8.71 14.32 2.55
C GLY A 19 8.10 15.24 3.60
N VAL A 20 7.30 14.66 4.50
CA VAL A 20 6.62 15.42 5.58
C VAL A 20 7.59 16.13 6.52
N PHE A 21 8.70 15.49 6.89
CA PHE A 21 9.73 16.14 7.74
C PHE A 21 10.53 17.20 6.98
N ALA A 22 10.99 16.89 5.77
CA ALA A 22 11.78 17.82 4.96
C ALA A 22 10.99 19.09 4.62
N GLU A 23 9.72 18.97 4.24
CA GLU A 23 8.83 20.11 3.94
C GLU A 23 8.56 21.01 5.15
N ARG A 24 8.69 20.48 6.38
CA ARG A 24 8.65 21.26 7.62
C ARG A 24 10.00 21.87 8.00
N GLY A 25 11.00 21.71 7.13
CA GLY A 25 12.33 22.30 7.30
C GLY A 25 13.24 21.57 8.29
N HIS A 26 12.97 20.29 8.57
CA HIS A 26 13.90 19.42 9.29
C HIS A 26 15.02 18.94 8.35
N GLY A 27 16.24 18.83 8.86
CA GLY A 27 17.35 18.23 8.09
C GLY A 27 17.17 16.70 8.06
N THR A 28 16.64 16.17 6.96
CA THR A 28 16.18 14.79 6.88
C THR A 28 17.01 13.98 5.90
N THR A 29 17.47 12.80 6.36
CA THR A 29 18.18 11.82 5.51
C THR A 29 17.46 10.47 5.61
N ILE A 30 17.16 9.86 4.46
CA ILE A 30 16.67 8.48 4.36
C ILE A 30 17.87 7.56 4.12
N PHE A 31 17.98 6.51 4.93
CA PHE A 31 18.95 5.42 4.79
C PHE A 31 18.22 4.16 4.41
N SER A 32 18.67 3.47 3.35
CA SER A 32 18.03 2.25 2.91
C SER A 32 19.00 1.31 2.21
N ARG A 33 18.75 0.01 2.33
CA ARG A 33 19.44 -1.00 1.53
C ARG A 33 19.00 -0.94 0.07
N GLU A 34 17.69 -0.79 -0.15
CA GLU A 34 17.03 -0.80 -1.45
C GLU A 34 16.18 0.46 -1.61
N ILE A 35 16.08 0.97 -2.86
CA ILE A 35 15.28 2.14 -3.19
C ILE A 35 14.39 1.87 -4.42
N GLY A 36 13.42 2.72 -4.63
CA GLY A 36 12.58 2.73 -5.83
C GLY A 36 11.93 1.37 -6.11
N GLN A 37 12.17 0.85 -7.31
CA GLN A 37 11.55 -0.38 -7.80
C GLN A 37 12.09 -1.68 -7.15
N GLN A 38 13.13 -1.60 -6.33
CA GLN A 38 13.67 -2.74 -5.57
C GLN A 38 12.95 -2.96 -4.24
N THR A 39 12.17 -1.98 -3.78
CA THR A 39 11.47 -2.05 -2.49
C THR A 39 10.22 -2.94 -2.56
N THR A 40 9.83 -3.51 -1.41
CA THR A 40 8.54 -4.22 -1.27
C THR A 40 7.36 -3.33 -1.72
N SER A 41 7.44 -2.03 -1.51
CA SER A 41 6.40 -1.09 -1.93
C SER A 41 6.18 -1.08 -3.44
N ALA A 42 7.20 -1.31 -4.25
CA ALA A 42 7.08 -1.32 -5.70
C ALA A 42 6.31 -2.54 -6.24
N VAL A 43 6.26 -3.63 -5.46
CA VAL A 43 5.52 -4.86 -5.82
C VAL A 43 4.02 -4.72 -5.58
N ALA A 44 3.61 -3.79 -4.71
CA ALA A 44 2.21 -3.63 -4.34
C ALA A 44 1.34 -3.23 -5.54
N ALA A 45 0.11 -3.73 -5.57
CA ALA A 45 -0.92 -3.24 -6.48
C ALA A 45 -1.36 -1.80 -6.13
N ALA A 46 -1.14 -1.42 -4.87
CA ALA A 46 -1.26 -0.08 -4.30
C ALA A 46 -2.64 0.57 -4.51
N LEU A 47 -3.68 -0.21 -4.33
CA LEU A 47 -5.05 0.28 -4.21
C LEU A 47 -5.29 0.73 -2.77
N TRP A 48 -5.89 1.88 -2.56
CA TRP A 48 -6.30 2.31 -1.22
C TRP A 48 -7.49 1.46 -0.76
N PHE A 49 -7.25 0.68 0.27
CA PHE A 49 -8.26 -0.12 0.96
C PHE A 49 -7.72 -0.53 2.33
N PRO A 50 -8.41 -0.21 3.46
CA PRO A 50 -8.00 -0.64 4.79
C PRO A 50 -8.29 -2.13 4.99
N TYR A 51 -7.44 -2.96 4.39
CA TYR A 51 -7.52 -4.41 4.43
C TYR A 51 -6.61 -4.98 5.51
N ASP A 52 -7.15 -5.85 6.35
CA ASP A 52 -6.40 -6.65 7.34
C ASP A 52 -5.42 -5.80 8.17
N VAL A 53 -5.92 -4.69 8.73
CA VAL A 53 -5.11 -3.75 9.52
C VAL A 53 -5.65 -3.60 10.94
N GLU A 54 -4.74 -3.75 11.89
CA GLU A 54 -5.00 -3.59 13.32
C GLU A 54 -4.03 -2.57 13.96
N PRO A 55 -4.40 -1.95 15.06
CA PRO A 55 -5.75 -1.92 15.64
C PRO A 55 -6.69 -0.99 14.85
N ALA A 56 -7.91 -1.43 14.57
CA ALA A 56 -8.86 -0.75 13.69
C ALA A 56 -9.21 0.67 14.15
N ASP A 57 -9.30 0.91 15.46
CA ASP A 57 -9.58 2.22 16.06
C ASP A 57 -8.53 3.30 15.70
N LYS A 58 -7.29 2.89 15.42
CA LYS A 58 -6.20 3.77 14.94
C LYS A 58 -6.02 3.70 13.43
N ALA A 59 -6.07 2.50 12.87
CA ALA A 59 -5.79 2.27 11.45
C ALA A 59 -6.83 2.96 10.54
N ILE A 60 -8.11 2.96 10.90
CA ILE A 60 -9.16 3.62 10.12
C ILE A 60 -8.96 5.15 10.07
N PRO A 61 -8.74 5.88 11.18
CA PRO A 61 -8.37 7.30 11.12
C PRO A 61 -7.14 7.59 10.22
N TRP A 62 -6.06 6.80 10.32
CA TRP A 62 -4.89 6.96 9.45
C TRP A 62 -5.22 6.70 7.98
N ALA A 63 -6.04 5.69 7.69
CA ALA A 63 -6.48 5.39 6.34
C ALA A 63 -7.31 6.53 5.76
N LEU A 64 -8.24 7.10 6.51
CA LEU A 64 -9.10 8.21 6.08
C LEU A 64 -8.31 9.49 5.84
N GLU A 65 -7.30 9.79 6.67
CA GLU A 65 -6.38 10.90 6.44
C GLU A 65 -5.57 10.71 5.15
N THR A 66 -5.09 9.49 4.95
CA THR A 66 -4.40 9.11 3.71
C THR A 66 -5.32 9.23 2.49
N PHE A 67 -6.59 8.81 2.61
CA PHE A 67 -7.58 8.94 1.54
C PHE A 67 -7.75 10.40 1.09
N ARG A 68 -7.88 11.34 2.04
CA ARG A 68 -8.01 12.77 1.73
C ARG A 68 -6.79 13.27 0.97
N THR A 69 -5.60 13.00 1.48
CA THR A 69 -4.33 13.42 0.84
C THR A 69 -4.18 12.83 -0.56
N LEU A 70 -4.47 11.52 -0.74
CA LEU A 70 -4.39 10.87 -2.05
C LEU A 70 -5.45 11.39 -3.03
N THR A 71 -6.64 11.73 -2.55
CA THR A 71 -7.69 12.35 -3.38
C THR A 71 -7.26 13.72 -3.90
N ASP A 72 -6.55 14.50 -3.09
CA ASP A 72 -5.98 15.78 -3.55
C ASP A 72 -4.83 15.55 -4.53
N LEU A 73 -3.94 14.60 -4.27
CA LEU A 73 -2.85 14.22 -5.19
C LEU A 73 -3.37 13.69 -6.53
N ALA A 74 -4.53 13.06 -6.57
CA ALA A 74 -5.15 12.59 -7.82
C ALA A 74 -5.51 13.72 -8.80
N ARG A 75 -5.50 14.99 -8.36
CA ARG A 75 -5.67 16.17 -9.22
C ARG A 75 -4.39 16.53 -9.99
N ASP A 76 -3.24 16.04 -9.55
CA ASP A 76 -1.95 16.20 -10.22
C ASP A 76 -1.62 14.93 -11.02
N PRO A 77 -1.70 14.96 -12.36
CA PRO A 77 -1.39 13.80 -13.20
C PRO A 77 0.06 13.28 -13.06
N SER A 78 0.99 14.12 -12.56
CA SER A 78 2.38 13.74 -12.34
C SER A 78 2.57 12.90 -11.07
N SER A 79 1.60 12.91 -10.16
CA SER A 79 1.68 12.18 -8.91
C SER A 79 1.65 10.65 -9.08
N GLY A 80 1.08 10.15 -10.20
CA GLY A 80 0.80 8.72 -10.37
C GLY A 80 -0.40 8.23 -9.57
N VAL A 81 -1.16 9.14 -8.94
CA VAL A 81 -2.41 8.82 -8.23
C VAL A 81 -3.59 9.06 -9.15
N SER A 82 -4.56 8.16 -9.12
CA SER A 82 -5.82 8.30 -9.83
C SER A 82 -6.98 7.79 -8.98
N MET A 83 -8.20 8.25 -9.27
CA MET A 83 -9.39 7.72 -8.61
C MET A 83 -10.03 6.64 -9.48
N ILE A 84 -10.18 5.44 -8.91
CA ILE A 84 -10.77 4.27 -9.58
C ILE A 84 -11.96 3.74 -8.78
N GLU A 85 -12.90 3.08 -9.45
CA GLU A 85 -13.91 2.30 -8.76
C GLU A 85 -13.31 0.97 -8.30
N LEU A 86 -13.33 0.71 -6.99
CA LEU A 86 -13.10 -0.59 -6.41
C LEU A 86 -14.42 -1.35 -6.37
N ARG A 87 -14.41 -2.61 -6.77
CA ARG A 87 -15.48 -3.59 -6.58
C ARG A 87 -14.97 -4.74 -5.73
N GLN A 88 -15.39 -4.76 -4.49
CA GLN A 88 -15.14 -5.85 -3.57
C GLN A 88 -16.25 -6.88 -3.67
N PHE A 89 -15.89 -8.14 -3.89
CA PHE A 89 -16.83 -9.24 -4.06
C PHE A 89 -16.63 -10.33 -3.02
N SER A 90 -17.72 -11.09 -2.75
CA SER A 90 -17.71 -12.35 -2.01
C SER A 90 -18.29 -13.47 -2.86
N ARG A 91 -17.73 -14.68 -2.69
CA ARG A 91 -18.22 -15.92 -3.30
C ARG A 91 -19.21 -16.64 -2.39
N THR A 92 -19.07 -16.50 -1.11
CA THR A 92 -19.72 -17.36 -0.11
C THR A 92 -20.68 -16.61 0.79
N GLU A 93 -20.33 -15.40 1.22
CA GLU A 93 -21.03 -14.67 2.26
C GLU A 93 -21.61 -13.34 1.76
N GLU A 94 -22.55 -12.81 2.48
CA GLU A 94 -23.01 -11.44 2.28
C GLU A 94 -21.98 -10.47 2.87
N ILE A 95 -21.35 -9.66 2.01
CA ILE A 95 -20.43 -8.62 2.46
C ILE A 95 -21.22 -7.44 3.00
N GLU A 96 -21.00 -7.10 4.26
CA GLU A 96 -21.46 -5.83 4.80
C GLU A 96 -20.56 -4.70 4.32
N ILE A 97 -21.17 -3.54 4.04
CA ILE A 97 -20.39 -2.33 3.76
C ILE A 97 -19.81 -1.84 5.09
N PRO A 98 -18.48 -1.74 5.22
CA PRO A 98 -17.88 -1.25 6.45
C PRO A 98 -18.33 0.18 6.80
N ASP A 99 -18.52 0.48 8.07
CA ASP A 99 -18.99 1.79 8.54
C ASP A 99 -18.15 2.95 8.01
N TRP A 100 -16.84 2.78 7.93
CA TRP A 100 -15.93 3.79 7.39
C TRP A 100 -16.14 4.06 5.88
N ALA A 101 -16.70 3.10 5.14
CA ALA A 101 -16.90 3.21 3.69
C ALA A 101 -18.22 3.92 3.33
N VAL A 102 -19.22 3.87 4.23
CA VAL A 102 -20.53 4.50 4.02
C VAL A 102 -20.43 6.01 3.73
N PRO A 103 -19.72 6.83 4.54
CA PRO A 103 -19.58 8.26 4.29
C PRO A 103 -18.72 8.57 3.05
N LEU A 104 -17.94 7.61 2.55
CA LEU A 104 -17.19 7.72 1.30
C LEU A 104 -18.02 7.36 0.07
N GLY A 105 -19.31 7.04 0.24
CA GLY A 105 -20.25 6.75 -0.85
C GLY A 105 -20.20 5.30 -1.35
N ALA A 106 -19.81 4.36 -0.50
CA ALA A 106 -19.88 2.94 -0.82
C ALA A 106 -21.32 2.51 -1.13
N ARG A 107 -21.47 1.63 -2.12
CA ARG A 107 -22.78 1.16 -2.58
C ARG A 107 -22.78 -0.35 -2.72
N ARG A 108 -23.85 -0.99 -2.24
CA ARG A 108 -24.06 -2.42 -2.45
C ARG A 108 -24.21 -2.72 -3.95
N LEU A 109 -23.54 -3.76 -4.41
CA LEU A 109 -23.68 -4.28 -5.76
C LEU A 109 -24.78 -5.35 -5.74
N SER A 110 -25.90 -5.11 -6.43
CA SER A 110 -26.90 -6.15 -6.67
C SER A 110 -26.43 -7.06 -7.81
N ALA A 111 -26.96 -8.31 -7.88
CA ALA A 111 -26.66 -9.26 -8.94
C ALA A 111 -26.90 -8.66 -10.37
N VAL A 112 -27.78 -7.67 -10.49
CA VAL A 112 -28.03 -6.95 -11.75
C VAL A 112 -27.04 -5.80 -11.96
N ALA A 113 -26.54 -5.15 -10.90
CA ALA A 113 -25.60 -4.03 -10.97
C ALA A 113 -24.15 -4.47 -11.22
N THR A 114 -23.82 -5.73 -10.96
CA THR A 114 -22.53 -6.32 -11.38
C THR A 114 -22.33 -6.23 -12.91
N ALA A 115 -23.42 -6.08 -13.66
CA ALA A 115 -23.43 -6.00 -15.11
C ALA A 115 -23.08 -4.65 -15.73
N LEU A 116 -23.08 -3.56 -14.99
CA LEU A 116 -23.09 -2.21 -15.55
C LEU A 116 -21.87 -1.38 -15.13
N CYS A 117 -20.73 -1.55 -15.80
CA CYS A 117 -19.72 -0.49 -15.88
C CYS A 117 -20.21 0.58 -16.87
N ARG A 118 -20.58 1.77 -16.35
CA ARG A 118 -20.77 2.95 -17.18
C ARG A 118 -19.41 3.64 -17.38
N ARG A 119 -19.10 3.99 -18.63
CA ARG A 119 -18.03 4.96 -18.91
C ARG A 119 -18.42 6.32 -18.31
N ALA A 120 -17.43 7.08 -17.89
CA ALA A 120 -17.61 8.41 -17.32
C ALA A 120 -18.24 9.44 -18.31
N ASP A 121 -18.28 9.14 -19.61
CA ASP A 121 -18.78 9.99 -20.68
C ASP A 121 -20.27 9.75 -21.05
N GLY A 122 -20.93 8.81 -20.40
CA GLY A 122 -22.37 8.56 -20.61
C GLY A 122 -22.72 7.83 -21.90
N THR A 123 -21.76 7.43 -22.74
CA THR A 123 -22.03 6.74 -24.00
C THR A 123 -22.35 5.25 -23.81
N HIS A 124 -23.40 4.79 -24.46
CA HIS A 124 -23.81 3.39 -24.53
C HIS A 124 -23.10 2.69 -25.71
N GLU A 125 -21.89 2.22 -25.52
CA GLU A 125 -21.31 1.24 -26.43
C GLU A 125 -21.77 -0.19 -26.06
N LYS A 126 -21.86 -1.09 -27.08
CA LYS A 126 -22.31 -2.47 -26.94
C LYS A 126 -21.80 -3.08 -25.62
N ARG A 127 -22.75 -3.33 -24.73
CA ARG A 127 -22.51 -3.97 -23.43
C ARG A 127 -21.74 -5.25 -23.66
N LEU A 128 -20.47 -5.26 -23.33
CA LEU A 128 -19.88 -6.50 -22.90
C LEU A 128 -20.67 -6.91 -21.65
N ASP A 129 -21.23 -8.10 -21.69
CA ASP A 129 -22.16 -8.58 -20.67
C ASP A 129 -21.39 -8.91 -19.38
N THR A 130 -20.99 -7.84 -18.67
CA THR A 130 -20.26 -7.94 -17.40
C THR A 130 -21.09 -8.67 -16.35
N ALA A 131 -22.42 -8.74 -16.54
CA ALA A 131 -23.32 -9.53 -15.70
C ALA A 131 -23.03 -11.03 -15.79
N LYS A 132 -22.73 -11.54 -16.98
CA LYS A 132 -22.32 -12.94 -17.15
C LYS A 132 -20.95 -13.18 -16.53
N ARG A 133 -20.05 -12.21 -16.58
CA ARG A 133 -18.65 -12.33 -16.16
C ARG A 133 -18.45 -12.49 -14.65
N LEU A 134 -19.40 -12.07 -13.84
CA LEU A 134 -19.29 -12.10 -12.38
C LEU A 134 -20.31 -13.03 -11.72
N GLN A 135 -20.84 -14.00 -12.47
CA GLN A 135 -21.83 -14.97 -11.97
C GLN A 135 -21.35 -15.83 -10.79
N ASN A 136 -20.03 -15.90 -10.58
CA ASN A 136 -19.42 -16.63 -9.47
C ASN A 136 -19.45 -15.87 -8.14
N PHE A 137 -19.86 -14.61 -8.15
CA PHE A 137 -19.97 -13.80 -6.93
C PHE A 137 -21.43 -13.66 -6.52
N ARG A 138 -21.70 -13.83 -5.22
CA ARG A 138 -23.05 -13.70 -4.68
C ARG A 138 -23.45 -12.26 -4.45
N ASN A 139 -22.52 -11.46 -3.97
CA ASN A 139 -22.74 -10.05 -3.67
C ASN A 139 -21.41 -9.31 -3.55
N GLY A 140 -21.49 -8.00 -3.32
CA GLY A 140 -20.33 -7.14 -3.16
C GLY A 140 -20.74 -5.70 -2.88
N PHE A 141 -19.74 -4.83 -2.78
CA PHE A 141 -19.95 -3.39 -2.78
C PHE A 141 -18.93 -2.69 -3.70
N SER A 142 -19.27 -1.48 -4.09
CA SER A 142 -18.35 -0.60 -4.82
C SER A 142 -18.07 0.66 -4.05
N LEU A 143 -16.86 1.17 -4.23
CA LEU A 143 -16.37 2.41 -3.64
C LEU A 143 -15.37 3.07 -4.58
N ARG A 144 -15.42 4.39 -4.73
CA ARG A 144 -14.38 5.10 -5.49
C ARG A 144 -13.19 5.41 -4.59
N VAL A 145 -12.02 4.89 -4.96
CA VAL A 145 -10.82 4.93 -4.12
C VAL A 145 -9.58 5.40 -4.89
N PRO A 146 -8.56 5.94 -4.21
CA PRO A 146 -7.26 6.20 -4.82
C PRO A 146 -6.54 4.91 -5.25
N LEU A 147 -5.94 4.95 -6.44
CA LEU A 147 -5.00 3.97 -6.96
C LEU A 147 -3.67 4.67 -7.19
N MET A 148 -2.60 4.17 -6.60
CA MET A 148 -1.25 4.66 -6.77
C MET A 148 -0.51 3.76 -7.76
N ASP A 149 -0.15 4.28 -8.94
CA ASP A 149 0.73 3.56 -9.85
C ASP A 149 2.14 3.56 -9.27
N THR A 150 2.59 2.44 -8.73
CA THR A 150 3.87 2.32 -8.01
C THR A 150 5.09 2.63 -8.88
N THR A 151 4.94 2.54 -10.20
CA THR A 151 6.00 2.89 -11.16
C THR A 151 6.21 4.40 -11.30
N ILE A 152 5.25 5.21 -10.82
CA ILE A 152 5.26 6.67 -10.89
C ILE A 152 5.23 7.27 -9.49
N TYR A 153 4.35 6.77 -8.62
CA TYR A 153 4.10 7.38 -7.32
C TYR A 153 5.30 7.33 -6.36
N LEU A 154 6.09 6.25 -6.37
CA LEU A 154 7.29 6.17 -5.54
C LEU A 154 8.34 7.19 -5.98
N ASP A 155 8.53 7.36 -7.30
CA ASP A 155 9.43 8.39 -7.84
C ASP A 155 8.90 9.81 -7.57
N TYR A 156 7.59 10.02 -7.62
CA TYR A 156 6.96 11.27 -7.20
C TYR A 156 7.28 11.61 -5.74
N LEU A 157 7.14 10.65 -4.82
CA LEU A 157 7.47 10.85 -3.40
C LEU A 157 8.97 11.13 -3.20
N ALA A 158 9.84 10.38 -3.87
CA ALA A 158 11.29 10.58 -3.81
C ALA A 158 11.67 11.99 -4.33
N ASN A 159 11.14 12.40 -5.48
CA ASN A 159 11.38 13.73 -6.04
C ASN A 159 10.84 14.85 -5.14
N ARG A 160 9.67 14.66 -4.52
CA ARG A 160 9.09 15.61 -3.57
C ARG A 160 9.99 15.77 -2.34
N PHE A 161 10.51 14.65 -1.82
CA PHE A 161 11.47 14.66 -0.72
C PHE A 161 12.77 15.40 -1.08
N LEU A 162 13.37 15.12 -2.24
CA LEU A 162 14.60 15.78 -2.71
C LEU A 162 14.39 17.28 -2.95
N LYS A 163 13.26 17.68 -3.54
CA LYS A 163 12.89 19.10 -3.73
C LYS A 163 12.75 19.86 -2.41
N ALA A 164 12.41 19.17 -1.32
CA ALA A 164 12.38 19.73 0.03
C ALA A 164 13.75 19.70 0.74
N ASN A 165 14.86 19.51 -0.01
CA ASN A 165 16.23 19.38 0.47
C ASN A 165 16.49 18.13 1.35
N GLY A 166 15.70 17.08 1.19
CA GLY A 166 15.97 15.77 1.75
C GLY A 166 17.15 15.09 1.09
N GLN A 167 17.81 14.19 1.80
CA GLN A 167 18.94 13.41 1.30
C GLN A 167 18.66 11.91 1.39
N THR A 168 19.10 11.12 0.41
CA THR A 168 19.02 9.66 0.43
C THR A 168 20.41 9.06 0.40
N THR A 169 20.63 8.05 1.24
CA THR A 169 21.85 7.23 1.25
C THR A 169 21.47 5.78 1.04
N GLU A 170 21.93 5.24 -0.07
CA GLU A 170 21.64 3.88 -0.53
C GLU A 170 22.67 2.87 -0.05
N ASN A 171 22.33 1.57 -0.16
CA ASN A 171 23.19 0.45 0.20
C ASN A 171 23.62 0.48 1.68
N ILE A 172 22.78 1.05 2.55
CA ILE A 172 22.98 1.08 3.99
C ILE A 172 22.08 0.04 4.66
N CYS A 173 22.71 -0.82 5.44
CA CYS A 173 22.04 -1.77 6.32
C CYS A 173 22.58 -1.58 7.74
N PHE A 174 21.73 -1.15 8.66
CA PHE A 174 22.08 -1.06 10.07
C PHE A 174 21.77 -2.40 10.76
N GLU A 175 22.63 -2.82 11.67
CA GLU A 175 22.38 -3.99 12.54
C GLU A 175 21.43 -3.61 13.68
N LYS A 176 21.53 -2.38 14.20
CA LYS A 176 20.66 -1.79 15.23
C LYS A 176 20.47 -0.29 14.97
N LEU A 177 19.43 0.29 15.53
CA LEU A 177 19.12 1.71 15.33
C LEU A 177 20.16 2.66 15.94
N GLU A 178 20.89 2.21 16.94
CA GLU A 178 22.01 2.95 17.55
C GLU A 178 23.19 3.16 16.59
N ASP A 179 23.33 2.36 15.53
CA ASP A 179 24.39 2.52 14.52
C ASP A 179 24.15 3.73 13.60
N VAL A 180 22.96 4.33 13.65
CA VAL A 180 22.69 5.60 13.00
C VAL A 180 23.55 6.69 13.65
N ASP A 181 24.29 7.46 12.82
CA ASP A 181 25.19 8.52 13.27
C ASP A 181 24.53 9.41 14.36
N PRO A 182 25.16 9.60 15.52
CA PRO A 182 24.62 10.40 16.64
C PRO A 182 24.29 11.87 16.32
N LYS A 183 24.76 12.38 15.20
CA LYS A 183 24.35 13.72 14.73
C LYS A 183 22.84 13.82 14.44
N TYR A 184 22.17 12.69 14.18
CA TYR A 184 20.71 12.61 14.03
C TYR A 184 20.08 12.42 15.42
N ASN A 185 19.41 13.43 15.90
CA ASN A 185 18.80 13.43 17.23
C ASN A 185 17.39 12.79 17.26
N LEU A 186 16.86 12.43 16.09
CA LEU A 186 15.59 11.74 15.91
C LEU A 186 15.75 10.65 14.85
N VAL A 187 15.33 9.45 15.18
CA VAL A 187 15.33 8.30 14.27
C VAL A 187 13.88 7.87 13.99
N ILE A 188 13.54 7.67 12.73
CA ILE A 188 12.25 7.14 12.32
C ILE A 188 12.48 5.76 11.70
N ASN A 189 11.94 4.73 12.33
CA ASN A 189 12.08 3.36 11.84
C ASN A 189 10.92 3.00 10.92
N CYS A 190 11.18 3.07 9.62
CA CYS A 190 10.27 2.68 8.53
C CYS A 190 10.81 1.46 7.76
N ALA A 191 11.56 0.56 8.43
CA ALA A 191 12.29 -0.53 7.79
C ALA A 191 11.41 -1.68 7.25
N GLY A 192 10.07 -1.57 7.37
CA GLY A 192 9.16 -2.61 6.88
C GLY A 192 9.48 -3.97 7.52
N ILE A 193 9.66 -5.02 6.70
CA ILE A 193 10.00 -6.35 7.21
C ILE A 193 11.40 -6.39 7.85
N GLY A 194 12.32 -5.52 7.44
CA GLY A 194 13.66 -5.41 8.03
C GLY A 194 13.64 -4.97 9.50
N ALA A 195 12.54 -4.42 10.00
CA ALA A 195 12.40 -4.09 11.42
C ALA A 195 12.39 -5.35 12.30
N ARG A 196 12.08 -6.54 11.75
CA ARG A 196 12.12 -7.81 12.47
C ARG A 196 13.51 -8.04 13.10
N GLU A 197 14.54 -7.84 12.31
CA GLU A 197 15.94 -8.01 12.75
C GLU A 197 16.44 -6.75 13.47
N LEU A 198 16.18 -5.57 12.90
CA LEU A 198 16.71 -4.29 13.35
C LEU A 198 16.34 -3.93 14.80
N VAL A 199 15.16 -4.36 15.27
CA VAL A 199 14.66 -4.10 16.63
C VAL A 199 14.14 -5.37 17.32
N HIS A 200 14.52 -6.55 16.81
CA HIS A 200 14.17 -7.86 17.35
C HIS A 200 12.66 -8.04 17.58
N ASP A 201 11.81 -7.56 16.64
CA ASP A 201 10.36 -7.68 16.75
C ASP A 201 9.87 -9.03 16.20
N ALA A 202 9.81 -10.03 17.09
CA ALA A 202 9.33 -11.38 16.75
C ALA A 202 7.85 -11.45 16.34
N ALA A 203 7.06 -10.40 16.61
CA ALA A 203 5.67 -10.34 16.16
C ALA A 203 5.53 -9.98 14.68
N LEU A 204 6.63 -9.53 14.05
CA LEU A 204 6.65 -9.15 12.64
C LEU A 204 6.95 -10.37 11.77
N GLN A 205 6.01 -10.71 10.88
CA GLN A 205 6.07 -11.90 10.02
C GLN A 205 6.05 -11.51 8.54
N PRO A 206 6.85 -12.19 7.70
CA PRO A 206 6.81 -11.98 6.26
C PRO A 206 5.61 -12.69 5.64
N HIS A 207 4.67 -11.94 5.12
CA HIS A 207 3.58 -12.47 4.31
C HIS A 207 3.91 -12.30 2.83
N ARG A 208 4.27 -13.41 2.20
CA ARG A 208 4.67 -13.46 0.80
C ARG A 208 3.48 -13.17 -0.11
N GLY A 209 3.63 -12.22 -1.00
CA GLY A 209 2.68 -11.90 -2.05
C GLY A 209 3.32 -11.98 -3.42
N GLN A 210 2.78 -12.82 -4.30
CA GLN A 210 3.17 -12.89 -5.70
C GLN A 210 2.08 -12.29 -6.57
N VAL A 211 2.51 -11.54 -7.59
CA VAL A 211 1.64 -10.90 -8.59
C VAL A 211 2.16 -11.13 -9.99
N ALA A 212 1.25 -11.14 -10.97
CA ALA A 212 1.56 -11.11 -12.39
C ALA A 212 1.17 -9.74 -12.96
N ILE A 213 2.10 -9.09 -13.64
CA ILE A 213 1.83 -7.89 -14.42
C ILE A 213 1.48 -8.34 -15.83
N VAL A 214 0.31 -7.93 -16.31
CA VAL A 214 -0.21 -8.27 -17.63
C VAL A 214 -0.51 -7.01 -18.43
N PRO A 215 -0.65 -7.07 -19.76
CA PRO A 215 -1.07 -5.93 -20.56
C PRO A 215 -2.38 -5.33 -20.04
N ARG A 216 -2.56 -4.04 -20.28
CA ARG A 216 -3.80 -3.36 -19.90
C ARG A 216 -5.01 -4.07 -20.50
N ILE A 217 -5.97 -4.42 -19.64
CA ILE A 217 -7.24 -5.01 -20.05
C ILE A 217 -8.17 -3.88 -20.53
N LYS A 218 -8.43 -3.86 -21.83
CA LYS A 218 -9.12 -2.74 -22.52
C LYS A 218 -10.45 -2.36 -21.89
N ASP A 219 -11.24 -3.35 -21.47
CA ASP A 219 -12.61 -3.16 -20.99
C ASP A 219 -12.74 -3.39 -19.48
N LEU A 220 -11.66 -3.19 -18.73
CA LEU A 220 -11.63 -3.26 -17.26
C LEU A 220 -11.47 -1.84 -16.67
N PRO A 221 -12.55 -1.09 -16.41
CA PRO A 221 -12.47 0.29 -15.91
C PRO A 221 -12.40 0.37 -14.37
N CYS A 222 -12.48 -0.75 -13.67
CA CYS A 222 -12.54 -0.82 -12.21
C CYS A 222 -11.55 -1.86 -11.67
N ALA A 223 -11.12 -1.69 -10.44
CA ALA A 223 -10.44 -2.73 -9.69
C ALA A 223 -11.46 -3.77 -9.22
N VAL A 224 -11.15 -5.03 -9.43
CA VAL A 224 -11.96 -6.19 -8.98
C VAL A 224 -11.16 -6.94 -7.93
N VAL A 225 -11.75 -7.14 -6.74
CA VAL A 225 -11.08 -7.78 -5.60
C VAL A 225 -12.02 -8.79 -4.97
N CYS A 226 -11.47 -9.96 -4.62
CA CYS A 226 -12.11 -10.98 -3.79
C CYS A 226 -11.06 -11.55 -2.84
N ASP A 227 -11.23 -11.30 -1.54
CA ASP A 227 -10.28 -11.71 -0.50
C ASP A 227 -10.48 -13.15 -0.03
N GLU A 228 -11.59 -13.78 -0.47
CA GLU A 228 -11.83 -15.19 -0.19
C GLU A 228 -10.96 -16.10 -1.06
N ALA A 229 -10.67 -17.30 -0.56
CA ALA A 229 -9.91 -18.29 -1.31
C ALA A 229 -10.67 -18.82 -2.54
N PRO A 230 -10.01 -18.91 -3.70
CA PRO A 230 -8.68 -18.42 -4.00
C PRO A 230 -8.63 -16.88 -4.05
N LEU A 231 -7.70 -16.28 -3.30
CA LEU A 231 -7.49 -14.83 -3.32
C LEU A 231 -7.29 -14.34 -4.76
N MET A 232 -8.04 -13.31 -5.13
CA MET A 232 -8.02 -12.77 -6.47
C MET A 232 -8.18 -11.25 -6.47
N TYR A 233 -7.35 -10.57 -7.23
CA TYR A 233 -7.59 -9.18 -7.62
C TYR A 233 -7.05 -8.88 -9.02
N ALA A 234 -7.75 -8.00 -9.72
CA ALA A 234 -7.34 -7.43 -11.00
C ALA A 234 -7.43 -5.92 -10.90
N ILE A 235 -6.28 -5.26 -10.93
CA ILE A 235 -6.18 -3.81 -10.70
C ILE A 235 -5.56 -3.17 -11.93
N PRO A 236 -6.38 -2.50 -12.78
CA PRO A 236 -5.89 -1.84 -13.97
C PRO A 236 -5.16 -0.54 -13.59
N ARG A 237 -3.93 -0.40 -14.08
CA ARG A 237 -3.13 0.83 -13.99
C ARG A 237 -3.11 1.56 -15.33
N ARG A 238 -2.31 2.61 -15.44
CA ARG A 238 -2.23 3.42 -16.67
C ARG A 238 -1.82 2.58 -17.89
N ASN A 239 -0.78 1.75 -17.76
CA ASN A 239 -0.15 1.05 -18.88
C ASN A 239 -0.30 -0.48 -18.82
N ASP A 240 -0.70 -1.03 -17.69
CA ASP A 240 -0.78 -2.46 -17.43
C ASP A 240 -1.94 -2.82 -16.50
N CYS A 241 -2.01 -4.08 -16.10
CA CYS A 241 -2.92 -4.54 -15.06
C CYS A 241 -2.18 -5.48 -14.10
N VAL A 242 -2.39 -5.30 -12.81
CA VAL A 242 -1.84 -6.17 -11.77
C VAL A 242 -2.85 -7.28 -11.49
N PHE A 243 -2.48 -8.52 -11.75
CA PHE A 243 -3.19 -9.70 -11.34
C PHE A 243 -2.58 -10.27 -10.08
N GLY A 244 -3.40 -10.53 -9.08
CA GLY A 244 -2.98 -11.11 -7.81
C GLY A 244 -4.01 -12.07 -7.25
N GLY A 245 -3.75 -12.80 -6.20
CA GLY A 245 -2.42 -12.90 -5.65
C GLY A 245 -2.27 -14.02 -4.62
N THR A 246 -1.27 -13.87 -3.81
CA THR A 246 -1.02 -14.77 -2.67
C THR A 246 -0.85 -13.99 -1.37
N ASN A 247 -0.99 -14.68 -0.25
CA ASN A 247 -0.78 -14.13 1.10
C ASN A 247 -0.30 -15.25 2.03
N ASP A 248 0.87 -15.81 1.73
CA ASP A 248 1.41 -16.99 2.41
C ASP A 248 2.45 -16.58 3.45
N LEU A 249 2.48 -17.23 4.62
CA LEU A 249 3.55 -17.05 5.59
C LEU A 249 4.83 -17.68 5.03
N SER A 250 5.72 -16.86 4.47
CA SER A 250 6.99 -17.28 3.87
C SER A 250 7.89 -16.07 3.67
N ASP A 251 9.19 -16.25 3.77
CA ASP A 251 10.24 -15.27 3.45
C ASP A 251 10.92 -15.53 2.10
N ASP A 252 10.45 -16.52 1.34
CA ASP A 252 10.95 -16.82 0.01
C ASP A 252 10.58 -15.73 -1.01
N LEU A 253 11.57 -15.12 -1.63
CA LEU A 253 11.44 -14.11 -2.67
C LEU A 253 11.51 -14.69 -4.10
N ALA A 254 11.75 -16.01 -4.24
CA ALA A 254 11.77 -16.63 -5.55
C ALA A 254 10.37 -16.59 -6.21
N VAL A 255 10.35 -16.32 -7.50
CA VAL A 255 9.13 -16.41 -8.30
C VAL A 255 8.77 -17.88 -8.50
N ASP A 256 7.51 -18.24 -8.23
CA ASP A 256 6.95 -19.55 -8.53
C ASP A 256 6.04 -19.47 -9.76
N SER A 257 6.49 -20.04 -10.87
CA SER A 257 5.76 -20.02 -12.14
C SER A 257 4.39 -20.75 -12.08
N ALA A 258 4.26 -21.77 -11.23
CA ALA A 258 2.98 -22.46 -11.05
C ALA A 258 1.97 -21.52 -10.35
N THR A 259 2.41 -20.77 -9.36
CA THR A 259 1.62 -19.72 -8.70
C THR A 259 1.21 -18.63 -9.69
N THR A 260 2.12 -18.16 -10.55
CA THR A 260 1.79 -17.19 -11.60
C THR A 260 0.71 -17.73 -12.54
N ALA A 261 0.88 -18.96 -13.02
CA ALA A 261 -0.10 -19.58 -13.91
C ALA A 261 -1.48 -19.69 -13.25
N ARG A 262 -1.55 -20.03 -11.96
CA ARG A 262 -2.78 -20.07 -11.16
C ARG A 262 -3.41 -18.68 -11.02
N ILE A 263 -2.65 -17.65 -10.70
CA ILE A 263 -3.12 -16.26 -10.58
C ILE A 263 -3.74 -15.81 -11.90
N VAL A 264 -3.03 -15.99 -13.02
CA VAL A 264 -3.51 -15.59 -14.35
C VAL A 264 -4.76 -16.38 -14.73
N ALA A 265 -4.81 -17.69 -14.46
CA ALA A 265 -5.98 -18.50 -14.75
C ALA A 265 -7.21 -18.04 -13.95
N GLU A 266 -7.04 -17.76 -12.65
CA GLU A 266 -8.14 -17.33 -11.78
C GLU A 266 -8.69 -15.96 -12.18
N CYS A 267 -7.80 -14.98 -12.41
CA CYS A 267 -8.21 -13.65 -12.86
C CYS A 267 -8.89 -13.72 -14.24
N SER A 268 -8.32 -14.48 -15.18
CA SER A 268 -8.90 -14.61 -16.52
C SER A 268 -10.27 -15.30 -16.49
N ARG A 269 -10.40 -16.36 -15.69
CA ARG A 269 -11.68 -17.05 -15.48
C ARG A 269 -12.74 -16.13 -14.89
N THR A 270 -12.36 -15.36 -13.87
CA THR A 270 -13.27 -14.45 -13.18
C THR A 270 -13.69 -13.27 -14.06
N LEU A 271 -12.77 -12.74 -14.85
CA LEU A 271 -13.04 -11.64 -15.77
C LEU A 271 -13.63 -12.10 -17.12
N GLU A 272 -13.73 -13.42 -17.35
CA GLU A 272 -14.15 -14.04 -18.63
C GLU A 272 -13.38 -13.49 -19.83
N ILE A 273 -12.06 -13.42 -19.70
CA ILE A 273 -11.15 -12.99 -20.75
C ILE A 273 -10.19 -14.12 -21.14
N GLU A 274 -9.64 -14.04 -22.33
CA GLU A 274 -8.52 -14.88 -22.72
C GLU A 274 -7.33 -14.63 -21.78
N LYS A 275 -6.53 -15.69 -21.52
CA LYS A 275 -5.35 -15.56 -20.67
C LYS A 275 -4.33 -14.59 -21.32
N PRO A 276 -4.06 -13.45 -20.70
CA PRO A 276 -3.08 -12.52 -21.23
C PRO A 276 -1.65 -13.06 -21.07
N ASN A 277 -0.74 -12.58 -21.90
CA ASN A 277 0.69 -12.80 -21.69
C ASN A 277 1.15 -12.11 -20.39
N VAL A 278 2.01 -12.78 -19.64
CA VAL A 278 2.65 -12.18 -18.46
C VAL A 278 3.83 -11.32 -18.93
N LEU A 279 3.78 -10.04 -18.59
CA LEU A 279 4.86 -9.08 -18.87
C LEU A 279 5.96 -9.17 -17.83
N MET A 280 5.58 -9.37 -16.56
CA MET A 280 6.50 -9.45 -15.42
C MET A 280 5.85 -10.18 -14.26
N GLU A 281 6.66 -10.88 -13.49
CA GLU A 281 6.31 -11.50 -12.23
C GLU A 281 7.02 -10.78 -11.10
N ARG A 282 6.35 -10.55 -9.99
CA ARG A 282 6.95 -9.90 -8.83
C ARG A 282 6.53 -10.59 -7.54
N VAL A 283 7.48 -10.66 -6.62
CA VAL A 283 7.28 -11.17 -5.25
C VAL A 283 7.69 -10.10 -4.26
N GLY A 284 6.90 -9.92 -3.19
CA GLY A 284 7.22 -9.03 -2.10
C GLY A 284 6.74 -9.58 -0.76
N LEU A 285 7.43 -9.18 0.30
CA LEU A 285 7.11 -9.60 1.66
C LEU A 285 6.35 -8.50 2.37
N ARG A 286 5.05 -8.68 2.57
CA ARG A 286 4.24 -7.77 3.38
C ARG A 286 4.71 -7.86 4.82
N PRO A 287 5.04 -6.76 5.47
CA PRO A 287 5.45 -6.75 6.88
C PRO A 287 4.22 -6.89 7.78
N PHE A 288 3.67 -8.09 7.86
CA PHE A 288 2.52 -8.37 8.72
C PHE A 288 2.96 -8.42 10.18
N ARG A 289 2.25 -7.75 11.06
CA ARG A 289 2.50 -7.76 12.48
C ARG A 289 1.22 -8.15 13.22
N LYS A 290 1.24 -9.29 13.88
CA LYS A 290 0.05 -9.87 14.55
C LYS A 290 -0.60 -8.92 15.57
N SER A 291 0.20 -8.09 16.24
CA SER A 291 -0.27 -7.09 17.20
C SER A 291 -0.63 -5.73 16.56
N GLY A 292 -0.75 -5.69 15.23
CA GLY A 292 -1.07 -4.48 14.48
C GLY A 292 0.15 -3.60 14.19
N VAL A 293 -0.12 -2.46 13.55
CA VAL A 293 0.90 -1.47 13.20
C VAL A 293 1.64 -0.98 14.44
N ARG A 294 2.97 -1.01 14.40
CA ARG A 294 3.80 -0.38 15.42
C ARG A 294 4.07 1.07 15.06
N LEU A 295 3.27 1.94 15.63
CA LEU A 295 3.42 3.39 15.50
C LEU A 295 3.46 3.98 16.90
N GLU A 296 4.68 4.16 17.40
CA GLU A 296 4.93 4.61 18.77
C GLU A 296 6.28 5.30 18.92
N ARG A 297 6.37 6.19 19.90
CA ARG A 297 7.62 6.82 20.32
C ARG A 297 8.29 5.98 21.41
N ALA A 298 9.59 5.79 21.26
CA ALA A 298 10.44 5.13 22.23
C ALA A 298 11.78 5.87 22.40
N ARG A 299 12.64 5.35 23.28
CA ARG A 299 14.02 5.80 23.45
C ARG A 299 14.98 4.70 23.06
N LEU A 300 16.02 5.05 22.31
CA LEU A 300 17.16 4.17 22.08
C LEU A 300 18.03 4.08 23.34
N ASN A 301 18.89 3.07 23.41
CA ASN A 301 19.79 2.87 24.55
C ASN A 301 20.77 4.04 24.75
N ASP A 302 21.09 4.78 23.70
CA ASP A 302 21.91 5.99 23.73
C ASP A 302 21.13 7.27 24.11
N GLY A 303 19.84 7.14 24.45
CA GLY A 303 18.94 8.21 24.88
C GLY A 303 18.27 9.01 23.77
N ARG A 304 18.61 8.76 22.49
CA ARG A 304 17.92 9.42 21.37
C ARG A 304 16.46 8.98 21.26
N THR A 305 15.65 9.86 20.70
CA THR A 305 14.25 9.51 20.40
C THR A 305 14.18 8.68 19.11
N VAL A 306 13.41 7.59 19.16
CA VAL A 306 12.97 6.86 17.99
C VAL A 306 11.44 6.89 17.88
N VAL A 307 10.93 6.99 16.65
CA VAL A 307 9.53 6.70 16.36
C VAL A 307 9.47 5.51 15.41
N HIS A 308 8.84 4.44 15.86
CA HIS A 308 8.59 3.27 15.02
C HIS A 308 7.38 3.54 14.12
N ASN A 309 7.47 3.13 12.86
CA ASN A 309 6.39 3.23 11.87
C ASN A 309 6.51 2.06 10.88
N TYR A 310 6.13 0.87 11.32
CA TYR A 310 6.20 -0.36 10.52
C TYR A 310 5.13 -1.37 10.92
N GLY A 311 5.08 -2.51 10.22
CA GLY A 311 4.12 -3.56 10.51
C GLY A 311 2.75 -3.35 9.84
N HIS A 312 2.73 -2.65 8.71
CA HIS A 312 1.49 -2.27 8.00
C HIS A 312 0.85 -3.41 7.20
N GLY A 313 1.43 -4.61 7.18
CA GLY A 313 0.93 -5.72 6.36
C GLY A 313 0.77 -5.35 4.89
N GLY A 314 -0.42 -5.57 4.34
CA GLY A 314 -0.78 -5.18 2.98
C GLY A 314 -1.20 -3.71 2.81
N ALA A 315 -1.36 -2.95 3.89
CA ALA A 315 -1.97 -1.62 3.87
C ALA A 315 -0.98 -0.43 3.92
N GLY A 316 0.31 -0.65 3.62
CA GLY A 316 1.33 0.41 3.72
C GLY A 316 0.98 1.67 2.93
N PHE A 317 0.47 1.56 1.70
CA PHE A 317 0.00 2.71 0.92
C PHE A 317 -1.25 3.35 1.50
N THR A 318 -2.18 2.52 1.98
CA THR A 318 -3.44 2.96 2.57
C THR A 318 -3.25 3.81 3.82
N LEU A 319 -2.19 3.54 4.60
CA LEU A 319 -1.94 4.20 5.88
C LEU A 319 -0.87 5.30 5.82
N SER A 320 -0.12 5.42 4.72
CA SER A 320 1.15 6.13 4.64
C SER A 320 1.10 7.59 5.13
N TRP A 321 0.14 8.39 4.69
CA TRP A 321 0.05 9.81 5.05
C TRP A 321 -0.49 10.01 6.48
N GLY A 322 -1.50 9.25 6.89
CA GLY A 322 -2.02 9.30 8.25
C GLY A 322 -0.97 8.87 9.26
N CYS A 323 -0.24 7.78 8.98
CA CYS A 323 0.88 7.38 9.83
C CYS A 323 1.99 8.43 9.86
N ALA A 324 2.33 9.07 8.72
CA ALA A 324 3.34 10.12 8.71
C ALA A 324 2.91 11.36 9.53
N ALA A 325 1.64 11.72 9.51
CA ALA A 325 1.09 12.78 10.37
C ALA A 325 1.22 12.44 11.86
N GLU A 326 0.91 11.20 12.23
CA GLU A 326 1.07 10.72 13.61
C GLU A 326 2.55 10.68 14.03
N VAL A 327 3.46 10.23 13.13
CA VAL A 327 4.91 10.24 13.39
C VAL A 327 5.40 11.64 13.73
N ILE A 328 4.96 12.66 12.98
CA ILE A 328 5.31 14.06 13.28
C ILE A 328 4.78 14.47 14.66
N ALA A 329 3.54 14.14 14.98
CA ALA A 329 2.94 14.48 16.27
C ALA A 329 3.73 13.84 17.42
N LEU A 330 4.07 12.55 17.32
CA LEU A 330 4.88 11.83 18.31
C LEU A 330 6.31 12.39 18.43
N ALA A 331 6.92 12.79 17.31
CA ALA A 331 8.26 13.35 17.29
C ALA A 331 8.36 14.74 17.94
N THR A 332 7.29 15.53 17.83
CA THR A 332 7.25 16.94 18.30
C THR A 332 6.57 17.11 19.64
N SER A 333 5.83 16.10 20.12
CA SER A 333 5.27 16.15 21.48
C SER A 333 6.37 16.31 22.50
N ALA A 334 6.28 17.36 23.34
CA ALA A 334 7.16 17.53 24.49
C ALA A 334 7.03 16.25 25.34
N GLY A 335 8.15 15.59 25.63
CA GLY A 335 8.15 14.37 26.42
C GLY A 335 7.40 14.65 27.72
N ALA A 336 6.29 13.97 27.95
CA ALA A 336 5.75 13.82 29.28
C ALA A 336 6.86 13.14 30.09
N SER A 337 7.52 13.93 30.93
CA SER A 337 8.47 13.43 31.90
C SER A 337 7.66 12.56 32.86
N GLY A 338 7.76 11.25 32.71
CA GLY A 338 7.31 10.29 33.68
C GLY A 338 8.53 9.65 34.32
#